data_def433465ba5a88b9962081ee5bf0994
#
_entry.id   def433465ba5a88b9962081ee5bf0994
#
_cell.length_a   1.000
_cell.length_b   1.000
_cell.length_c   1.000
_cell.angle_alpha   90.00
_cell.angle_beta   90.00
_cell.angle_gamma   90.00
#
_symmetry.space_group_name_H-M   'P 1'
#
loop_
_entity.id
_entity.type
_entity.pdbx_description
1 polymer ?
#
loop_
_entity_poly.entity_id
_entity_poly.type
_entity_poly.pdbx_seq_one_letter_code
_entity_poly.pdbx_strand_id
1 'polypeptide(L)'
;IVPFGQNLLISNVGIGIFLWIALSSIQPIGLLMSGYSSNNKYSLLGGLRAAAQSISYEIPLALAVLAIVMMSNSLSTVDIVDQQNTAGVLSWNIWRQPVGFVIFWICALAECERLPFDLPEAEEELVAGYQTEYAGMKFALFYLAGYINLVLSALLVSVLYLGAVSYTHLTLP
;
A
#
# COMPACT_ATOMS: atom_id res chain seq x y z
N ILE A 1 0.67 10.11 -9.33
CA ILE A 1 1.38 8.83 -9.45
C ILE A 1 0.41 7.73 -9.90
N VAL A 2 -0.77 7.62 -9.27
CA VAL A 2 -1.79 6.63 -9.65
C VAL A 2 -2.69 7.22 -10.73
N PRO A 3 -2.81 6.61 -11.92
CA PRO A 3 -3.68 7.11 -12.98
C PRO A 3 -5.15 6.77 -12.66
N PHE A 4 -5.94 7.78 -12.31
CA PHE A 4 -7.39 7.68 -12.14
C PHE A 4 -8.18 7.91 -13.43
N GLY A 5 -7.55 8.44 -14.48
CA GLY A 5 -8.15 8.78 -15.77
C GLY A 5 -7.15 9.49 -16.66
N GLN A 6 -7.42 9.56 -17.98
CA GLN A 6 -6.52 10.22 -18.94
C GLN A 6 -6.22 11.69 -18.57
N ASN A 7 -7.17 12.37 -17.90
CA ASN A 7 -7.06 13.76 -17.48
C ASN A 7 -6.91 13.96 -15.97
N LEU A 8 -6.87 12.87 -15.18
CA LEU A 8 -6.79 12.91 -13.72
C LEU A 8 -5.40 12.50 -13.20
N LEU A 9 -4.39 12.60 -14.02
CA LEU A 9 -3.01 12.39 -13.66
C LEU A 9 -2.40 13.74 -13.23
N ILE A 10 -2.08 13.89 -11.95
CA ILE A 10 -1.48 15.12 -11.41
C ILE A 10 -0.06 15.33 -11.95
N SER A 11 0.71 14.24 -12.06
CA SER A 11 2.07 14.26 -12.57
C SER A 11 2.44 12.87 -13.12
N ASN A 12 2.91 12.82 -14.34
CA ASN A 12 3.47 11.60 -14.91
C ASN A 12 4.96 11.51 -14.51
N VAL A 13 5.23 10.72 -13.49
CA VAL A 13 6.59 10.47 -13.00
C VAL A 13 7.05 9.13 -13.55
N GLY A 14 8.12 9.12 -14.36
CA GLY A 14 8.66 7.91 -14.96
C GLY A 14 9.14 6.83 -13.98
N ILE A 15 9.33 7.20 -12.70
CA ILE A 15 9.71 6.31 -11.59
C ILE A 15 8.64 6.25 -10.49
N GLY A 16 7.36 6.37 -10.87
CA GLY A 16 6.24 6.53 -9.92
C GLY A 16 6.14 5.41 -8.91
N ILE A 17 6.35 4.16 -9.31
CA ILE A 17 6.30 2.99 -8.43
C ILE A 17 7.42 3.03 -7.38
N PHE A 18 8.64 3.34 -7.82
CA PHE A 18 9.78 3.43 -6.90
C PHE A 18 9.60 4.57 -5.89
N LEU A 19 9.08 5.71 -6.33
CA LEU A 19 8.77 6.83 -5.45
C LEU A 19 7.73 6.45 -4.39
N TRP A 20 6.71 5.67 -4.75
CA TRP A 20 5.72 5.19 -3.79
C TRP A 20 6.36 4.31 -2.72
N ILE A 21 7.14 3.29 -3.10
CA ILE A 21 7.84 2.42 -2.13
C ILE A 21 8.77 3.22 -1.22
N ALA A 22 9.51 4.18 -1.78
CA ALA A 22 10.40 5.03 -0.99
C ALA A 22 9.65 5.93 0.01
N LEU A 23 8.44 6.37 -0.30
CA LEU A 23 7.62 7.14 0.64
C LEU A 23 6.95 6.26 1.69
N SER A 24 6.51 5.04 1.35
CA SER A 24 5.92 4.12 2.32
C SER A 24 6.94 3.68 3.37
N SER A 25 8.21 3.52 3.01
CA SER A 25 9.28 3.13 3.96
C SER A 25 9.57 4.16 5.07
N ILE A 26 9.02 5.36 4.99
CA ILE A 26 9.10 6.35 6.07
C ILE A 26 8.07 6.07 7.18
N GLN A 27 6.96 5.40 6.86
CA GLN A 27 5.87 5.12 7.80
C GLN A 27 6.32 4.41 9.09
N PRO A 28 7.14 3.33 9.05
CA PRO A 28 7.58 2.63 10.26
C PRO A 28 8.34 3.52 11.25
N ILE A 29 9.07 4.51 10.74
CA ILE A 29 9.80 5.48 11.58
C ILE A 29 8.80 6.35 12.36
N GLY A 30 7.73 6.80 11.70
CA GLY A 30 6.67 7.59 12.35
C GLY A 30 5.97 6.81 13.46
N LEU A 31 5.66 5.52 13.22
CA LEU A 31 5.04 4.64 14.22
C LEU A 31 5.94 4.40 15.43
N LEU A 32 7.22 4.16 15.20
CA LEU A 32 8.22 4.04 16.28
C LEU A 32 8.32 5.32 17.12
N MET A 33 8.37 6.47 16.46
CA MET A 33 8.43 7.76 17.16
C MET A 33 7.18 8.02 17.98
N SER A 34 6.00 7.65 17.50
CA SER A 34 4.73 7.81 18.23
C SER A 34 4.70 6.95 19.49
N GLY A 35 5.11 5.67 19.38
CA GLY A 35 5.21 4.76 20.51
C GLY A 35 6.22 5.22 21.56
N TYR A 36 7.38 5.71 21.13
CA TYR A 36 8.43 6.20 22.04
C TYR A 36 8.01 7.49 22.76
N SER A 37 7.40 8.44 22.06
CA SER A 37 7.02 9.74 22.61
C SER A 37 5.91 9.68 23.66
N SER A 38 5.12 8.60 23.66
CA SER A 38 4.02 8.37 24.62
C SER A 38 4.51 8.07 26.05
N ASN A 39 5.77 7.77 26.25
CA ASN A 39 6.39 7.44 27.54
C ASN A 39 5.63 6.32 28.30
N ASN A 40 4.97 5.42 27.60
CA ASN A 40 4.23 4.30 28.11
C ASN A 40 4.81 3.00 27.53
N LYS A 41 5.06 2.00 28.40
CA LYS A 41 5.65 0.72 27.99
C LYS A 41 4.77 -0.06 26.98
N TYR A 42 3.46 0.03 27.11
CA TYR A 42 2.53 -0.64 26.18
C TYR A 42 2.51 0.04 24.83
N SER A 43 2.52 1.37 24.81
CA SER A 43 2.59 2.17 23.61
C SER A 43 3.91 1.97 22.85
N LEU A 44 5.04 1.92 23.57
CA LEU A 44 6.34 1.61 22.98
C LEU A 44 6.35 0.21 22.34
N LEU A 45 5.78 -0.78 23.02
CA LEU A 45 5.72 -2.15 22.53
C LEU A 45 4.82 -2.25 21.29
N GLY A 46 3.69 -1.54 21.26
CA GLY A 46 2.81 -1.40 20.10
C GLY A 46 3.54 -0.76 18.91
N GLY A 47 4.26 0.34 19.12
CA GLY A 47 5.05 0.99 18.07
C GLY A 47 6.18 0.11 17.53
N LEU A 48 6.85 -0.67 18.39
CA LEU A 48 7.87 -1.63 17.95
C LEU A 48 7.28 -2.77 17.12
N ARG A 49 6.11 -3.32 17.52
CA ARG A 49 5.40 -4.35 16.76
C ARG A 49 4.95 -3.82 15.40
N ALA A 50 4.36 -2.61 15.35
CA ALA A 50 3.93 -1.97 14.12
C ALA A 50 5.10 -1.78 13.14
N ALA A 51 6.21 -1.22 13.61
CA ALA A 51 7.39 -1.01 12.78
C ALA A 51 8.00 -2.33 12.29
N ALA A 52 8.12 -3.34 13.16
CA ALA A 52 8.63 -4.65 12.78
C ALA A 52 7.76 -5.34 11.74
N GLN A 53 6.43 -5.23 11.85
CA GLN A 53 5.48 -5.75 10.88
C GLN A 53 5.64 -5.02 9.54
N SER A 54 5.59 -3.69 9.51
CA SER A 54 5.70 -2.91 8.28
C SER A 54 7.00 -3.21 7.54
N ILE A 55 8.16 -3.18 8.22
CA ILE A 55 9.46 -3.49 7.60
C ILE A 55 9.50 -4.92 7.05
N SER A 56 8.93 -5.89 7.77
CA SER A 56 8.94 -7.30 7.35
C SER A 56 8.10 -7.56 6.11
N TYR A 57 6.96 -6.88 5.96
CA TYR A 57 6.06 -7.06 4.81
C TYR A 57 6.38 -6.13 3.63
N GLU A 58 7.10 -5.04 3.85
CA GLU A 58 7.57 -4.15 2.78
C GLU A 58 8.53 -4.87 1.81
N ILE A 59 9.41 -5.75 2.31
CA ILE A 59 10.37 -6.47 1.46
C ILE A 59 9.66 -7.40 0.45
N PRO A 60 8.79 -8.34 0.83
CA PRO A 60 8.08 -9.19 -0.12
C PRO A 60 7.12 -8.40 -1.01
N LEU A 61 6.55 -7.29 -0.51
CA LEU A 61 5.73 -6.38 -1.31
C LEU A 61 6.55 -5.74 -2.44
N ALA A 62 7.74 -5.22 -2.12
CA ALA A 62 8.65 -4.64 -3.11
C ALA A 62 9.10 -5.69 -4.15
N LEU A 63 9.33 -6.94 -3.75
CA LEU A 63 9.68 -8.02 -4.66
C LEU A 63 8.52 -8.37 -5.60
N ALA A 64 7.27 -8.39 -5.11
CA ALA A 64 6.09 -8.62 -5.93
C ALA A 64 5.88 -7.51 -6.97
N VAL A 65 6.12 -6.25 -6.58
CA VAL A 65 6.10 -5.10 -7.49
C VAL A 65 7.22 -5.18 -8.52
N LEU A 66 8.42 -5.53 -8.09
CA LEU A 66 9.58 -5.67 -8.99
C LEU A 66 9.32 -6.71 -10.08
N ALA A 67 8.66 -7.82 -9.75
CA ALA A 67 8.29 -8.84 -10.72
C ALA A 67 7.40 -8.27 -11.86
N ILE A 68 6.45 -7.36 -11.54
CA ILE A 68 5.63 -6.68 -12.55
C ILE A 68 6.46 -5.68 -13.36
N VAL A 69 7.31 -4.91 -12.70
CA VAL A 69 8.23 -3.96 -13.36
C VAL A 69 9.13 -4.67 -14.35
N MET A 70 9.65 -5.84 -14.01
CA MET A 70 10.46 -6.65 -14.93
C MET A 70 9.66 -7.13 -16.14
N MET A 71 8.38 -7.47 -15.96
CA MET A 71 7.51 -7.87 -17.08
C MET A 71 7.15 -6.72 -17.99
N SER A 72 6.89 -5.55 -17.43
CA SER A 72 6.52 -4.34 -18.18
C SER A 72 7.71 -3.56 -18.72
N ASN A 73 8.92 -3.84 -18.21
CA ASN A 73 10.15 -3.11 -18.51
C ASN A 73 10.01 -1.58 -18.34
N SER A 74 9.12 -1.15 -17.43
CA SER A 74 8.86 0.26 -17.11
C SER A 74 8.54 0.42 -15.61
N LEU A 75 9.00 1.56 -15.03
CA LEU A 75 8.68 1.98 -13.66
C LEU A 75 7.48 2.95 -13.62
N SER A 76 6.97 3.33 -14.78
CA SER A 76 5.81 4.20 -14.92
C SER A 76 4.52 3.40 -14.73
N THR A 77 3.65 3.86 -13.84
CA THR A 77 2.32 3.26 -13.63
C THR A 77 1.44 3.36 -14.87
N VAL A 78 1.61 4.42 -15.66
CA VAL A 78 0.86 4.64 -16.91
C VAL A 78 1.23 3.59 -17.95
N ASP A 79 2.51 3.36 -18.18
CA ASP A 79 2.99 2.38 -19.16
C ASP A 79 2.55 0.95 -18.80
N ILE A 80 2.52 0.63 -17.50
CA ILE A 80 2.05 -0.68 -17.03
C ILE A 80 0.56 -0.87 -17.32
N VAL A 81 -0.26 0.17 -17.13
CA VAL A 81 -1.69 0.13 -17.43
C VAL A 81 -1.90 0.00 -18.94
N ASP A 82 -1.19 0.78 -19.76
CA ASP A 82 -1.31 0.74 -21.21
C ASP A 82 -0.94 -0.63 -21.79
N GLN A 83 0.08 -1.29 -21.24
CA GLN A 83 0.44 -2.66 -21.64
C GLN A 83 -0.65 -3.69 -21.27
N GLN A 84 -1.35 -3.50 -20.18
CA GLN A 84 -2.45 -4.39 -19.77
C GLN A 84 -3.71 -4.19 -20.64
N ASN A 85 -3.85 -3.05 -21.29
CA ASN A 85 -5.02 -2.73 -22.13
C ASN A 85 -4.98 -3.34 -23.54
N THR A 86 -3.89 -3.97 -23.96
CA THR A 86 -3.70 -4.45 -25.34
C THR A 86 -4.64 -5.59 -25.74
N ALA A 87 -5.04 -6.47 -24.83
CA ALA A 87 -5.88 -7.65 -25.11
C ALA A 87 -7.07 -7.81 -24.15
N GLY A 88 -7.52 -6.72 -23.50
CA GLY A 88 -8.64 -6.74 -22.55
C GLY A 88 -8.33 -7.52 -21.27
N VAL A 89 -9.36 -8.13 -20.67
CA VAL A 89 -9.28 -8.81 -19.36
C VAL A 89 -8.25 -9.96 -19.31
N LEU A 90 -8.00 -10.63 -20.44
CA LEU A 90 -7.02 -11.72 -20.54
C LEU A 90 -5.56 -11.24 -20.51
N SER A 91 -5.32 -9.94 -20.73
CA SER A 91 -3.99 -9.32 -20.68
C SER A 91 -3.59 -8.88 -19.27
N TRP A 92 -4.48 -8.96 -18.29
CA TRP A 92 -4.21 -8.51 -16.94
C TRP A 92 -3.07 -9.30 -16.28
N ASN A 93 -2.26 -8.61 -15.51
CA ASN A 93 -1.11 -9.21 -14.83
C ASN A 93 -1.50 -10.27 -13.79
N ILE A 94 -2.74 -10.26 -13.31
CA ILE A 94 -3.25 -11.30 -12.40
C ILE A 94 -3.15 -12.72 -13.01
N TRP A 95 -3.37 -12.85 -14.30
CA TRP A 95 -3.27 -14.14 -15.01
C TRP A 95 -1.82 -14.52 -15.30
N ARG A 96 -0.98 -13.53 -15.55
CA ARG A 96 0.44 -13.74 -15.83
C ARG A 96 1.25 -14.05 -14.58
N GLN A 97 0.87 -13.44 -13.44
CA GLN A 97 1.55 -13.60 -12.15
C GLN A 97 0.57 -13.78 -10.98
N PRO A 98 -0.15 -14.89 -10.88
CA PRO A 98 -1.11 -15.12 -9.81
C PRO A 98 -0.43 -15.21 -8.43
N VAL A 99 0.78 -15.76 -8.35
CA VAL A 99 1.54 -15.84 -7.10
C VAL A 99 1.95 -14.45 -6.62
N GLY A 100 2.44 -13.59 -7.52
CA GLY A 100 2.79 -12.22 -7.20
C GLY A 100 1.58 -11.42 -6.71
N PHE A 101 0.41 -11.62 -7.30
CA PHE A 101 -0.84 -11.01 -6.86
C PHE A 101 -1.21 -11.39 -5.42
N VAL A 102 -1.16 -12.68 -5.09
CA VAL A 102 -1.49 -13.17 -3.73
C VAL A 102 -0.50 -12.62 -2.70
N ILE A 103 0.81 -12.63 -3.01
CA ILE A 103 1.84 -12.08 -2.14
C ILE A 103 1.61 -10.58 -1.93
N PHE A 104 1.40 -9.83 -3.01
CA PHE A 104 1.14 -8.40 -2.92
C PHE A 104 -0.09 -8.09 -2.08
N TRP A 105 -1.19 -8.82 -2.26
CA TRP A 105 -2.43 -8.61 -1.50
C TRP A 105 -2.22 -8.85 0.00
N ILE A 106 -1.60 -9.98 0.36
CA ILE A 106 -1.33 -10.30 1.78
C ILE A 106 -0.43 -9.23 2.41
N CYS A 107 0.64 -8.83 1.71
CA CYS A 107 1.55 -7.80 2.20
C CYS A 107 0.90 -6.43 2.32
N ALA A 108 0.04 -6.06 1.38
CA ALA A 108 -0.71 -4.80 1.42
C ALA A 108 -1.69 -4.75 2.61
N LEU A 109 -2.37 -5.86 2.94
CA LEU A 109 -3.22 -5.95 4.13
C LEU A 109 -2.40 -5.83 5.42
N ALA A 110 -1.23 -6.45 5.46
CA ALA A 110 -0.33 -6.42 6.61
C ALA A 110 0.29 -5.02 6.83
N GLU A 111 0.59 -4.30 5.76
CA GLU A 111 1.10 -2.92 5.81
C GLU A 111 0.01 -1.93 6.27
N CYS A 112 -1.26 -2.21 5.93
CA CYS A 112 -2.40 -1.40 6.38
C CYS A 112 -2.84 -1.72 7.82
N GLU A 113 -2.16 -2.62 8.53
CA GLU A 113 -2.49 -3.03 9.91
C GLU A 113 -3.97 -3.44 10.06
N ARG A 114 -4.52 -4.15 9.04
CA ARG A 114 -5.91 -4.63 9.05
C ARG A 114 -6.00 -6.11 9.36
N LEU A 115 -7.14 -6.53 9.89
CA LEU A 115 -7.45 -7.94 10.16
C LEU A 115 -7.13 -8.80 8.93
N PRO A 116 -6.35 -9.90 9.07
CA PRO A 116 -5.90 -10.57 10.30
C PRO A 116 -4.56 -10.07 10.88
N PHE A 117 -3.97 -9.01 10.38
CA PHE A 117 -2.64 -8.49 10.72
C PHE A 117 -2.69 -7.29 11.69
N ASP A 118 -3.67 -7.24 12.57
CA ASP A 118 -3.92 -6.15 13.55
C ASP A 118 -3.18 -6.39 14.89
N LEU A 119 -1.95 -6.89 14.82
CA LEU A 119 -1.12 -7.13 15.99
C LEU A 119 -0.64 -5.86 16.74
N PRO A 120 -0.41 -4.73 16.05
CA PRO A 120 0.02 -3.48 16.71
C PRO A 120 -1.06 -2.84 17.57
N GLU A 121 -2.33 -2.98 17.20
CA GLU A 121 -3.49 -2.41 17.89
C GLU A 121 -4.22 -3.42 18.80
N ALA A 122 -3.72 -4.66 18.92
CA ALA A 122 -4.38 -5.72 19.65
C ALA A 122 -4.83 -5.26 21.06
N GLU A 123 -6.11 -4.92 21.18
CA GLU A 123 -6.70 -4.36 22.41
C GLU A 123 -6.56 -5.30 23.59
N GLU A 124 -6.59 -6.60 23.34
CA GLU A 124 -6.49 -7.63 24.36
C GLU A 124 -5.08 -7.68 25.04
N GLU A 125 -4.03 -7.27 24.33
CA GLU A 125 -2.65 -7.35 24.79
C GLU A 125 -2.04 -5.99 25.14
N LEU A 126 -2.35 -4.95 24.36
CA LEU A 126 -1.65 -3.66 24.37
C LEU A 126 -2.57 -2.45 24.60
N VAL A 127 -3.84 -2.68 24.97
CA VAL A 127 -4.88 -1.68 25.20
C VAL A 127 -5.30 -1.01 23.87
N ALA A 128 -4.48 -0.16 23.25
CA ALA A 128 -4.66 0.41 21.93
C ALA A 128 -3.30 0.63 21.23
N GLY A 129 -2.30 -0.14 21.61
CA GLY A 129 -0.96 -0.10 21.05
C GLY A 129 -0.32 1.28 21.12
N TYR A 130 0.27 1.75 20.03
CA TYR A 130 0.95 3.04 19.93
C TYR A 130 0.00 4.25 20.02
N GLN A 131 -1.31 4.04 19.88
CA GLN A 131 -2.34 5.10 19.92
C GLN A 131 -2.87 5.37 21.33
N THR A 132 -2.50 4.60 22.34
CA THR A 132 -3.09 4.60 23.70
C THR A 132 -3.11 5.98 24.38
N GLU A 133 -2.06 6.79 24.18
CA GLU A 133 -1.93 8.11 24.83
C GLU A 133 -2.42 9.26 23.94
N TYR A 134 -2.83 8.97 22.72
CA TYR A 134 -3.29 10.01 21.79
C TYR A 134 -4.80 10.19 21.89
N ALA A 135 -5.25 11.46 22.00
CA ALA A 135 -6.66 11.82 22.07
C ALA A 135 -7.00 12.95 21.10
N GLY A 136 -8.29 13.09 20.78
CA GLY A 136 -8.81 14.16 19.94
C GLY A 136 -8.24 14.15 18.52
N MET A 137 -7.77 15.31 18.04
CA MET A 137 -7.28 15.47 16.67
C MET A 137 -6.07 14.60 16.33
N LYS A 138 -5.17 14.35 17.27
CA LYS A 138 -3.99 13.50 17.03
C LYS A 138 -4.38 12.06 16.74
N PHE A 139 -5.33 11.52 17.50
CA PHE A 139 -5.89 10.19 17.27
C PHE A 139 -6.59 10.11 15.92
N ALA A 140 -7.41 11.13 15.59
CA ALA A 140 -8.09 11.20 14.30
C ALA A 140 -7.13 11.20 13.10
N LEU A 141 -5.95 11.83 13.23
CA LEU A 141 -4.93 11.83 12.17
C LEU A 141 -4.32 10.45 11.95
N PHE A 142 -4.09 9.64 13.00
CA PHE A 142 -3.62 8.26 12.83
C PHE A 142 -4.66 7.41 12.08
N TYR A 143 -5.92 7.50 12.47
CA TYR A 143 -7.00 6.80 11.76
C TYR A 143 -7.11 7.23 10.30
N LEU A 144 -7.07 8.55 10.06
CA LEU A 144 -7.11 9.09 8.69
C LEU A 144 -5.95 8.56 7.85
N ALA A 145 -4.73 8.55 8.40
CA ALA A 145 -3.56 8.02 7.72
C ALA A 145 -3.72 6.53 7.36
N GLY A 146 -4.23 5.71 8.29
CA GLY A 146 -4.51 4.29 8.03
C GLY A 146 -5.52 4.07 6.92
N TYR A 147 -6.61 4.84 6.88
CA TYR A 147 -7.61 4.73 5.81
C TYR A 147 -7.07 5.22 4.46
N ILE A 148 -6.27 6.28 4.43
CA ILE A 148 -5.62 6.75 3.20
C ILE A 148 -4.67 5.69 2.66
N ASN A 149 -3.88 5.05 3.53
CA ASN A 149 -2.98 3.96 3.12
C ASN A 149 -3.76 2.76 2.56
N LEU A 150 -4.87 2.39 3.18
CA LEU A 150 -5.74 1.32 2.69
C LEU A 150 -6.33 1.63 1.30
N VAL A 151 -6.80 2.84 1.07
CA VAL A 151 -7.31 3.26 -0.24
C VAL A 151 -6.18 3.24 -1.28
N LEU A 152 -5.00 3.74 -0.91
CA LEU A 152 -3.84 3.77 -1.80
C LEU A 152 -3.39 2.35 -2.18
N SER A 153 -3.32 1.43 -1.22
CA SER A 153 -2.96 0.03 -1.48
C SER A 153 -3.97 -0.67 -2.40
N ALA A 154 -5.27 -0.45 -2.19
CA ALA A 154 -6.33 -0.98 -3.05
C ALA A 154 -6.23 -0.45 -4.49
N LEU A 155 -5.93 0.83 -4.65
CA LEU A 155 -5.69 1.44 -5.96
C LEU A 155 -4.46 0.86 -6.65
N LEU A 156 -3.39 0.61 -5.92
CA LEU A 156 -2.18 0.00 -6.48
C LEU A 156 -2.40 -1.46 -6.90
N VAL A 157 -3.18 -2.23 -6.14
CA VAL A 157 -3.61 -3.57 -6.59
C VAL A 157 -4.33 -3.49 -7.92
N SER A 158 -5.27 -2.54 -8.08
CA SER A 158 -6.02 -2.39 -9.31
C SER A 158 -5.15 -1.96 -10.49
N VAL A 159 -4.21 -1.05 -10.28
CA VAL A 159 -3.27 -0.56 -11.31
C VAL A 159 -2.28 -1.63 -11.75
N LEU A 160 -1.70 -2.35 -10.80
CA LEU A 160 -0.61 -3.29 -11.08
C LEU A 160 -1.10 -4.64 -11.62
N TYR A 161 -2.25 -5.13 -11.13
CA TYR A 161 -2.72 -6.49 -11.42
C TYR A 161 -4.02 -6.57 -12.22
N LEU A 162 -4.95 -5.62 -12.01
CA LEU A 162 -6.30 -5.65 -12.59
C LEU A 162 -6.47 -4.71 -13.80
N GLY A 163 -5.38 -4.17 -14.33
CA GLY A 163 -5.42 -3.33 -15.53
C GLY A 163 -6.20 -2.03 -15.39
N ALA A 164 -6.23 -1.47 -14.17
CA ALA A 164 -6.97 -0.29 -13.73
C ALA A 164 -7.70 0.48 -14.83
N VAL A 165 -9.00 0.27 -14.89
CA VAL A 165 -9.94 1.03 -15.71
C VAL A 165 -9.43 1.24 -17.14
N SER A 166 -9.65 0.26 -17.99
CA SER A 166 -9.54 0.41 -19.43
C SER A 166 -10.50 1.52 -19.85
N TYR A 167 -9.99 2.73 -20.02
CA TYR A 167 -10.78 3.92 -20.43
C TYR A 167 -11.50 3.70 -21.77
N THR A 168 -11.08 2.71 -22.53
CA THR A 168 -11.64 2.35 -23.82
C THR A 168 -12.97 1.59 -23.73
N HIS A 169 -13.31 0.99 -22.58
CA HIS A 169 -14.55 0.23 -22.43
C HIS A 169 -15.71 1.04 -21.84
N LEU A 170 -15.49 2.24 -21.35
CA LEU A 170 -16.55 3.15 -20.87
C LEU A 170 -16.99 4.17 -21.93
N THR A 171 -16.35 4.26 -23.06
CA THR A 171 -16.87 4.92 -24.24
C THR A 171 -17.61 3.90 -25.07
N LEU A 172 -18.78 3.47 -24.58
CA LEU A 172 -19.80 2.87 -25.45
C LEU A 172 -20.26 3.92 -26.46
N PRO A 173 -20.50 3.54 -27.72
CA PRO A 173 -20.88 4.43 -28.80
C PRO A 173 -22.22 5.12 -28.53
#